data_cbeb20fd446a27571826f8226d2b9983
#
_entry.id   cbeb20fd446a27571826f8226d2b9983
#
_cell.length_a   1.000
_cell.length_b   1.000
_cell.length_c   1.000
_cell.angle_alpha   90.00
_cell.angle_beta   90.00
_cell.angle_gamma   90.00
#
_symmetry.space_group_name_H-M   'P 1'
#
loop_
_entity.id
_entity.type
_entity.pdbx_description
1 polymer ?
#
loop_
_entity_poly.entity_id
_entity_poly.type
_entity_poly.pdbx_seq_one_letter_code
_entity_poly.pdbx_strand_id
1 'polypeptide(L)'
;KRFGQEQVRAAKVEPSDFEELNQSGRSREALKETEAAISRVVSGEQRVELMAQPPYVRRLQHGLAARNNLGSASMGREPSRRVVIRRRKR
;
A
#
# COMPACT_ATOMS: atom_id res chain seq x y z
N LYS A 1 4.81 -28.04 -5.32
CA LYS A 1 4.66 -27.59 -5.25
C LYS A 1 4.43 -27.30 -4.98
N ARG A 2 4.38 -27.44 -4.89
CA ARG A 2 4.12 -26.73 -4.56
C ARG A 2 4.22 -26.70 -3.66
N PHE A 3 4.63 -26.33 -2.97
CA PHE A 3 4.61 -25.91 -2.38
C PHE A 3 4.77 -25.61 -1.91
N GLY A 4 4.96 -26.01 -1.85
CA GLY A 4 5.08 -25.44 -1.32
C GLY A 4 4.88 -24.43 -1.30
N GLN A 5 4.76 -24.11 -1.35
CA GLN A 5 4.37 -23.20 -1.42
C GLN A 5 3.58 -22.77 -0.58
N GLU A 6 3.32 -22.71 -0.19
CA GLU A 6 2.37 -22.30 0.36
C GLU A 6 2.51 -21.70 1.62
N GLN A 7 3.22 -21.98 2.36
CA GLN A 7 3.38 -21.50 3.62
C GLN A 7 3.89 -20.15 3.70
N VAL A 8 4.58 -19.80 2.78
CA VAL A 8 5.16 -18.57 2.80
C VAL A 8 4.26 -17.46 2.82
N ARG A 9 3.12 -17.67 2.44
CA ARG A 9 2.26 -16.62 2.20
C ARG A 9 1.57 -16.06 3.35
N ALA A 10 1.72 -16.59 4.49
CA ALA A 10 0.98 -16.12 5.60
C ALA A 10 1.11 -14.65 5.85
N ALA A 11 2.24 -14.12 5.83
CA ALA A 11 2.39 -12.73 6.12
C ALA A 11 2.75 -11.92 4.94
N LYS A 12 2.66 -12.48 3.78
CA LYS A 12 3.09 -11.79 2.61
C LYS A 12 2.01 -11.64 1.60
N VAL A 13 2.17 -10.67 0.75
CA VAL A 13 1.30 -10.52 -0.38
C VAL A 13 1.71 -11.58 -1.38
N GLU A 14 0.78 -12.38 -1.82
CA GLU A 14 1.07 -13.44 -2.76
C GLU A 14 1.28 -12.90 -4.16
N PRO A 15 2.05 -13.58 -4.98
CA PRO A 15 2.19 -13.15 -6.36
C PRO A 15 0.85 -13.05 -7.08
N SER A 16 -0.09 -13.91 -6.75
CA SER A 16 -1.39 -13.84 -7.38
C SER A 16 -2.13 -12.57 -6.98
N ASP A 17 -1.86 -12.04 -5.80
CA ASP A 17 -2.48 -10.78 -5.41
C ASP A 17 -1.99 -9.66 -6.29
N PHE A 18 -0.71 -9.65 -6.60
CA PHE A 18 -0.17 -8.64 -7.48
C PHE A 18 -0.73 -8.76 -8.88
N GLU A 19 -0.87 -9.96 -9.37
CA GLU A 19 -1.45 -10.18 -10.66
C GLU A 19 -2.85 -9.67 -10.75
N GLU A 20 -3.62 -10.00 -9.74
CA GLU A 20 -4.98 -9.55 -9.67
C GLU A 20 -5.05 -8.04 -9.65
N LEU A 21 -4.22 -7.41 -8.84
CA LEU A 21 -4.20 -5.98 -8.75
C LEU A 21 -3.75 -5.33 -10.04
N ASN A 22 -2.80 -5.94 -10.70
CA ASN A 22 -2.32 -5.40 -11.96
C ASN A 22 -3.34 -5.44 -13.06
N GLN A 23 -4.28 -6.33 -12.97
CA GLN A 23 -5.33 -6.42 -13.95
C GLN A 23 -6.43 -5.40 -13.71
N SER A 24 -6.39 -4.77 -12.57
CA SER A 24 -7.40 -3.80 -12.21
C SER A 24 -6.83 -2.41 -12.43
N GLY A 25 -7.52 -1.61 -13.22
CA GLY A 25 -7.09 -0.23 -13.44
C GLY A 25 -7.01 0.54 -12.16
N ARG A 26 -7.95 0.29 -11.26
CA ARG A 26 -7.96 0.95 -9.97
C ARG A 26 -6.72 0.64 -9.15
N SER A 27 -6.31 -0.62 -9.15
CA SER A 27 -5.16 -1.00 -8.36
C SER A 27 -3.89 -0.41 -8.91
N ARG A 28 -3.77 -0.40 -10.22
CA ARG A 28 -2.61 0.18 -10.86
C ARG A 28 -2.49 1.65 -10.55
N GLU A 29 -3.62 2.36 -10.60
CA GLU A 29 -3.61 3.77 -10.30
C GLU A 29 -3.32 4.02 -8.84
N ALA A 30 -3.84 3.16 -7.96
CA ALA A 30 -3.57 3.29 -6.55
C ALA A 30 -2.09 3.14 -6.26
N LEU A 31 -1.42 2.23 -6.93
CA LEU A 31 0.01 2.04 -6.71
C LEU A 31 0.81 3.23 -7.21
N LYS A 32 0.40 3.80 -8.35
CA LYS A 32 1.05 4.99 -8.85
C LYS A 32 0.87 6.15 -7.89
N GLU A 33 -0.33 6.29 -7.39
CA GLU A 33 -0.60 7.35 -6.42
C GLU A 33 0.27 7.18 -5.19
N THR A 34 0.42 5.94 -4.74
CA THR A 34 1.21 5.65 -3.56
C THR A 34 2.67 6.01 -3.79
N GLU A 35 3.19 5.66 -4.95
CA GLU A 35 4.58 5.97 -5.27
C GLU A 35 4.81 7.47 -5.32
N ALA A 36 3.86 8.19 -5.91
CA ALA A 36 3.98 9.64 -5.95
C ALA A 36 3.94 10.24 -4.56
N ALA A 37 3.08 9.70 -3.71
CA ALA A 37 2.98 10.20 -2.33
C ALA A 37 4.26 9.93 -1.56
N ILE A 38 4.85 8.76 -1.77
CA ILE A 38 6.11 8.43 -1.12
C ILE A 38 7.18 9.43 -1.53
N SER A 39 7.26 9.73 -2.82
CA SER A 39 8.22 10.71 -3.30
C SER A 39 8.02 12.07 -2.63
N ARG A 40 6.78 12.47 -2.48
CA ARG A 40 6.49 13.76 -1.86
C ARG A 40 6.93 13.80 -0.40
N VAL A 41 6.67 12.72 0.33
CA VAL A 41 7.07 12.68 1.73
C VAL A 41 8.58 12.61 1.85
N VAL A 42 9.23 11.84 0.99
CA VAL A 42 10.69 11.76 0.99
C VAL A 42 11.28 13.13 0.67
N SER A 43 10.62 13.89 -0.18
CA SER A 43 11.11 15.21 -0.57
C SER A 43 10.83 16.30 0.47
N GLY A 44 10.06 15.99 1.48
CA GLY A 44 9.88 16.98 2.54
C GLY A 44 8.49 17.17 3.08
N GLU A 45 7.47 16.68 2.40
CA GLU A 45 6.12 16.84 2.91
C GLU A 45 5.93 16.02 4.17
N GLN A 46 5.15 16.56 5.08
CA GLN A 46 4.94 15.89 6.36
C GLN A 46 4.08 14.65 6.20
N ARG A 47 3.05 14.75 5.42
CA ARG A 47 2.13 13.64 5.21
C ARG A 47 1.35 13.84 3.94
N VAL A 48 0.86 12.75 3.39
CA VAL A 48 0.03 12.78 2.18
C VAL A 48 -1.10 11.79 2.37
N GLU A 49 -2.33 12.24 2.17
CA GLU A 49 -3.49 11.35 2.22
C GLU A 49 -3.75 10.79 0.85
N LEU A 50 -4.00 9.51 0.80
CA LEU A 50 -4.29 8.84 -0.46
C LEU A 50 -5.80 8.73 -0.63
N MET A 51 -6.23 8.39 -1.81
CA MET A 51 -7.65 8.19 -2.06
C MET A 51 -8.12 6.91 -1.37
N ALA A 52 -9.40 6.86 -1.05
CA ALA A 52 -9.98 5.70 -0.41
C ALA A 52 -9.81 4.46 -1.28
N GLN A 53 -9.49 3.35 -0.67
CA GLN A 53 -9.26 2.10 -1.40
C GLN A 53 -9.76 0.93 -0.56
N PRO A 54 -10.06 -0.19 -1.21
CA PRO A 54 -10.45 -1.39 -0.47
C PRO A 54 -9.30 -1.91 0.38
N PRO A 55 -9.61 -2.77 1.34
CA PRO A 55 -8.58 -3.25 2.25
C PRO A 55 -7.37 -3.89 1.59
N TYR A 56 -7.59 -4.67 0.54
CA TYR A 56 -6.45 -5.35 -0.07
C TYR A 56 -5.50 -4.37 -0.76
N VAL A 57 -6.04 -3.28 -1.28
CA VAL A 57 -5.19 -2.25 -1.88
C VAL A 57 -4.45 -1.51 -0.79
N ARG A 58 -5.14 -1.18 0.30
CA ARG A 58 -4.51 -0.47 1.40
C ARG A 58 -3.35 -1.27 1.98
N ARG A 59 -3.49 -2.59 2.02
CA ARG A 59 -2.42 -3.44 2.52
C ARG A 59 -1.15 -3.27 1.68
N LEU A 60 -1.32 -3.20 0.38
CA LEU A 60 -0.17 -2.98 -0.49
C LEU A 60 0.42 -1.60 -0.31
N GLN A 61 -0.45 -0.61 -0.11
CA GLN A 61 0.03 0.75 0.10
C GLN A 61 0.85 0.86 1.37
N HIS A 62 0.40 0.21 2.44
CA HIS A 62 1.17 0.16 3.68
C HIS A 62 2.52 -0.52 3.46
N GLY A 63 2.51 -1.59 2.69
CA GLY A 63 3.74 -2.31 2.41
C GLY A 63 4.76 -1.47 1.66
N LEU A 64 4.28 -0.69 0.69
CA LEU A 64 5.17 0.18 -0.05
C LEU A 64 5.75 1.27 0.83
N ALA A 65 4.93 1.84 1.69
CA ALA A 65 5.43 2.88 2.61
C ALA A 65 6.50 2.30 3.52
N ALA A 66 6.25 1.12 4.06
CA ALA A 66 7.20 0.49 4.97
C ALA A 66 8.51 0.19 4.27
N ARG A 67 8.44 -0.24 3.01
CA ARG A 67 9.64 -0.52 2.25
C ARG A 67 10.50 0.71 2.07
N ASN A 68 9.87 1.86 2.06
CA ASN A 68 10.56 3.12 1.92
C ASN A 68 10.82 3.79 3.27
N ASN A 69 10.67 3.01 4.33
CA ASN A 69 10.96 3.49 5.68
C ASN A 69 10.10 4.66 6.12
N LEU A 70 8.87 4.67 5.67
CA LEU A 70 7.91 5.70 6.03
C LEU A 70 6.82 5.11 6.89
N GLY A 71 6.11 5.97 7.62
CA GLY A 71 4.98 5.56 8.42
C GLY A 71 3.72 5.61 7.59
N SER A 72 2.74 4.83 7.96
CA SER A 72 1.45 4.90 7.31
C SER A 72 0.37 4.45 8.27
N ALA A 73 -0.83 4.95 8.05
CA ALA A 73 -1.98 4.60 8.88
C ALA A 73 -3.22 4.64 8.01
N SER A 74 -4.20 3.80 8.33
CA SER A 74 -5.49 3.85 7.64
C SER A 74 -6.42 4.72 8.47
N MET A 75 -7.12 5.62 7.82
CA MET A 75 -8.01 6.55 8.51
C MET A 75 -9.36 6.56 7.86
N GLY A 76 -10.37 6.89 8.64
CA GLY A 76 -11.72 6.97 8.14
C GLY A 76 -12.46 5.65 8.26
N ARG A 77 -13.67 5.61 7.76
CA ARG A 77 -14.50 4.42 7.79
C ARG A 77 -14.80 3.96 6.39
N GLU A 78 -15.02 2.67 6.24
CA GLU A 78 -15.46 2.17 4.95
C GLU A 78 -16.76 2.84 4.55
N PRO A 79 -16.96 3.18 3.29
CA PRO A 79 -16.06 2.90 2.18
C PRO A 79 -15.05 4.02 1.93
N SER A 80 -14.94 4.96 2.83
CA SER A 80 -14.03 6.09 2.66
C SER A 80 -12.69 5.94 3.37
N ARG A 81 -12.40 4.74 3.83
CA ARG A 81 -11.17 4.51 4.56
C ARG A 81 -9.98 4.58 3.61
N ARG A 82 -8.96 5.26 4.04
CA ARG A 82 -7.81 5.55 3.18
C ARG A 82 -6.52 5.52 3.94
N VAL A 83 -5.43 5.40 3.20
CA VAL A 83 -4.10 5.37 3.79
C VAL A 83 -3.53 6.77 3.81
N VAL A 84 -2.83 7.09 4.89
CA VAL A 84 -2.10 8.34 5.01
C VAL A 84 -0.64 7.97 5.19
N ILE A 85 0.22 8.52 4.36
CA ILE A 85 1.66 8.25 4.42
C ILE A 85 2.33 9.45 5.04
N ARG A 86 3.25 9.19 5.96
CA ARG A 86 3.92 10.27 6.66
C ARG A 86 5.33 9.88 7.01
N ARG A 87 6.10 10.87 7.41
CA ARG A 87 7.45 10.62 7.84
C ARG A 87 7.43 9.80 9.10
N ARG A 88 8.43 8.94 9.20
CA ARG A 88 8.55 8.16 10.38
C ARG A 88 9.17 9.00 11.45
N LYS A 89 8.63 8.91 12.64
CA LYS A 89 9.20 9.64 13.73
C LYS A 89 10.39 8.91 14.26
N ARG A 90 11.37 9.65 14.73
CA ARG A 90 12.57 9.06 15.28
C ARG A 90 12.44 8.74 16.71
#